data_4f7fb87c60d161d29ea2183b47803203
#
_entry.id   4f7fb87c60d161d29ea2183b47803203
#
_cell.length_a   1.000
_cell.length_b   1.000
_cell.length_c   1.000
_cell.angle_alpha   90.00
_cell.angle_beta   90.00
_cell.angle_gamma   90.00
#
_symmetry.space_group_name_H-M   'P 1'
#
loop_
_entity.id
_entity.type
_entity.pdbx_description
1 polymer ?
#
loop_
_entity_poly.entity_id
_entity_poly.type
_entity_poly.pdbx_seq_one_letter_code
_entity_poly.pdbx_strand_id
1 'polypeptide(L)'
;MTNRSKQKGTSFESSVLPAIKEKQPLAERRALEGKQDKGDFYIPGEDRFVIEAKNHKEMDLSGWLREATTEAANANVPHGVVFHKKRGTTDPREQYATMKVGTFLDLVYPEE
;
A
#
# COMPACT_ATOMS: atom_id res chain seq x y z
N MET A 1 -3.73 20.54 -15.82
CA MET A 1 -3.85 21.08 -14.47
C MET A 1 -3.64 19.97 -13.45
N THR A 2 -2.71 20.15 -12.55
CA THR A 2 -2.38 19.09 -11.61
C THR A 2 -3.37 19.06 -10.45
N ASN A 3 -3.93 17.90 -10.18
CA ASN A 3 -4.86 17.68 -9.09
C ASN A 3 -4.07 17.59 -7.77
N ARG A 4 -4.43 18.42 -6.77
CA ARG A 4 -3.78 18.42 -5.47
C ARG A 4 -3.84 17.05 -4.79
N SER A 5 -4.98 16.36 -4.91
CA SER A 5 -5.14 15.02 -4.33
C SER A 5 -4.17 14.02 -4.96
N LYS A 6 -3.98 14.10 -6.27
CA LYS A 6 -3.05 13.23 -6.98
C LYS A 6 -1.60 13.52 -6.55
N GLN A 7 -1.24 14.80 -6.39
CA GLN A 7 0.09 15.18 -5.92
C GLN A 7 0.35 14.69 -4.50
N LYS A 8 -0.64 14.82 -3.60
CA LYS A 8 -0.54 14.34 -2.22
C LYS A 8 -0.33 12.82 -2.17
N GLY A 9 -1.08 12.08 -2.98
CA GLY A 9 -0.95 10.63 -3.07
C GLY A 9 0.43 10.23 -3.55
N THR A 10 0.91 10.85 -4.63
CA THR A 10 2.23 10.60 -5.19
C THR A 10 3.34 10.92 -4.20
N SER A 11 3.22 12.06 -3.50
CA SER A 11 4.19 12.45 -2.48
C SER A 11 4.23 11.47 -1.32
N PHE A 12 3.05 10.98 -0.89
CA PHE A 12 2.96 10.01 0.19
C PHE A 12 3.61 8.68 -0.21
N GLU A 13 3.33 8.17 -1.39
CA GLU A 13 3.97 6.96 -1.90
C GLU A 13 5.49 7.09 -1.89
N SER A 14 6.00 8.22 -2.40
CA SER A 14 7.43 8.47 -2.41
C SER A 14 8.02 8.56 -1.01
N SER A 15 7.26 9.11 -0.05
CA SER A 15 7.75 9.28 1.31
C SER A 15 7.82 7.97 2.09
N VAL A 16 6.97 6.98 1.79
CA VAL A 16 7.00 5.71 2.51
C VAL A 16 7.90 4.67 1.84
N LEU A 17 8.24 4.86 0.58
CA LEU A 17 9.08 3.91 -0.15
C LEU A 17 10.41 3.61 0.56
N PRO A 18 11.14 4.59 1.13
CA PRO A 18 12.38 4.28 1.83
C PRO A 18 12.24 3.28 2.97
N ALA A 19 11.11 3.30 3.70
CA ALA A 19 10.88 2.33 4.76
C ALA A 19 10.70 0.91 4.19
N ILE A 20 9.98 0.80 3.09
CA ILE A 20 9.82 -0.49 2.41
C ILE A 20 11.19 -0.99 1.94
N LYS A 21 12.01 -0.10 1.37
CA LYS A 21 13.33 -0.47 0.83
C LYS A 21 14.32 -0.88 1.90
N GLU A 22 14.11 -0.51 3.17
CA GLU A 22 14.94 -1.02 4.27
C GLU A 22 14.88 -2.54 4.36
N LYS A 23 13.72 -3.12 4.05
CA LYS A 23 13.49 -4.56 4.11
C LYS A 23 13.51 -5.22 2.74
N GLN A 24 13.15 -4.48 1.71
CA GLN A 24 13.05 -4.96 0.34
C GLN A 24 13.75 -3.95 -0.58
N PRO A 25 15.08 -4.03 -0.70
CA PRO A 25 15.86 -2.99 -1.40
C PRO A 25 15.48 -2.76 -2.85
N LEU A 26 14.88 -3.76 -3.51
CA LEU A 26 14.47 -3.65 -4.91
C LEU A 26 13.05 -3.14 -5.09
N ALA A 27 12.35 -2.81 -3.98
CA ALA A 27 11.01 -2.26 -4.07
C ALA A 27 11.03 -0.92 -4.80
N GLU A 28 9.97 -0.65 -5.54
CA GLU A 28 9.82 0.61 -6.26
C GLU A 28 8.35 0.99 -6.35
N ARG A 29 8.08 2.24 -6.65
CA ARG A 29 6.71 2.67 -6.93
C ARG A 29 6.26 2.02 -8.23
N ARG A 30 5.01 1.55 -8.24
CA ARG A 30 4.43 0.95 -9.44
C ARG A 30 3.80 2.04 -10.30
N ALA A 31 4.25 2.12 -11.53
CA ALA A 31 3.55 2.92 -12.52
C ALA A 31 2.28 2.18 -12.93
N LEU A 32 1.19 2.93 -13.16
CA LEU A 32 -0.04 2.32 -13.65
C LEU A 32 0.17 1.86 -15.08
N GLU A 33 0.14 0.56 -15.28
CA GLU A 33 0.28 -0.05 -16.61
C GLU A 33 -0.97 -0.86 -16.91
N GLY A 34 -1.56 -0.62 -18.08
CA GLY A 34 -2.76 -1.33 -18.49
C GLY A 34 -3.99 -0.88 -17.72
N LYS A 35 -4.99 -1.76 -17.66
CA LYS A 35 -6.30 -1.46 -17.10
C LYS A 35 -6.49 -1.96 -15.67
N GLN A 36 -5.58 -2.79 -15.17
CA GLN A 36 -5.71 -3.40 -13.85
C GLN A 36 -4.73 -2.77 -12.88
N ASP A 37 -5.26 -2.27 -11.77
CA ASP A 37 -4.47 -1.76 -10.68
C ASP A 37 -4.01 -2.92 -9.81
N LYS A 38 -2.71 -2.99 -9.56
CA LYS A 38 -2.07 -4.05 -8.77
C LYS A 38 -1.39 -3.48 -7.52
N GLY A 39 -1.83 -2.31 -7.07
CA GLY A 39 -1.26 -1.63 -5.92
C GLY A 39 -0.28 -0.55 -6.32
N ASP A 40 0.24 0.16 -5.32
CA ASP A 40 1.09 1.34 -5.52
C ASP A 40 2.58 1.04 -5.53
N PHE A 41 2.96 -0.16 -5.10
CA PHE A 41 4.37 -0.55 -5.02
C PHE A 41 4.60 -1.89 -5.69
N TYR A 42 5.74 -2.01 -6.36
CA TYR A 42 6.22 -3.28 -6.89
C TYR A 42 7.34 -3.79 -5.97
N ILE A 43 7.14 -4.96 -5.38
CA ILE A 43 8.12 -5.59 -4.49
C ILE A 43 8.45 -6.95 -5.10
N PRO A 44 9.61 -7.07 -5.77
CA PRO A 44 9.97 -8.34 -6.44
C PRO A 44 9.95 -9.51 -5.46
N GLY A 45 9.26 -10.58 -5.86
CA GLY A 45 9.18 -11.80 -5.06
C GLY A 45 8.10 -11.79 -3.98
N GLU A 46 7.43 -10.65 -3.75
CA GLU A 46 6.34 -10.60 -2.77
C GLU A 46 5.07 -11.18 -3.39
N ASP A 47 4.64 -12.34 -2.88
CA ASP A 47 3.48 -13.06 -3.41
C ASP A 47 2.33 -13.18 -2.41
N ARG A 48 2.41 -12.48 -1.27
CA ARG A 48 1.41 -12.59 -0.20
C ARG A 48 0.45 -11.41 -0.15
N PHE A 49 0.89 -10.23 -0.55
CA PHE A 49 0.07 -9.01 -0.42
C PHE A 49 0.49 -7.95 -1.43
N VAL A 50 -0.42 -7.01 -1.65
CA VAL A 50 -0.13 -5.73 -2.31
C VAL A 50 -0.36 -4.61 -1.31
N ILE A 51 0.23 -3.44 -1.57
CA ILE A 51 0.10 -2.27 -0.71
C ILE A 51 -0.56 -1.14 -1.50
N GLU A 52 -1.65 -0.60 -0.94
CA GLU A 52 -2.31 0.60 -1.44
C GLU A 52 -1.99 1.75 -0.50
N ALA A 53 -1.53 2.88 -1.02
CA ALA A 53 -1.17 4.04 -0.23
C ALA A 53 -2.26 5.11 -0.32
N LYS A 54 -2.67 5.66 0.82
CA LYS A 54 -3.74 6.67 0.91
C LYS A 54 -3.29 7.86 1.74
N ASN A 55 -3.52 9.04 1.21
CA ASN A 55 -3.31 10.30 1.94
C ASN A 55 -4.52 11.19 1.74
N HIS A 56 -5.57 10.90 2.52
CA HIS A 56 -6.84 11.63 2.46
C HIS A 56 -7.14 12.29 3.79
N LYS A 57 -7.77 13.46 3.74
CA LYS A 57 -8.21 14.16 4.94
C LYS A 57 -9.26 13.36 5.69
N GLU A 58 -10.21 12.76 4.95
CA GLU A 58 -11.28 11.96 5.54
C GLU A 58 -10.94 10.48 5.41
N MET A 59 -11.22 9.76 6.49
CA MET A 59 -10.94 8.33 6.57
C MET A 59 -12.06 7.53 5.93
N ASP A 60 -11.66 6.51 5.16
CA ASP A 60 -12.59 5.53 4.61
C ASP A 60 -11.92 4.16 4.58
N LEU A 61 -11.60 3.66 5.77
CA LEU A 61 -10.83 2.41 5.89
C LEU A 61 -11.49 1.24 5.17
N SER A 62 -12.80 1.10 5.28
CA SER A 62 -13.52 0.01 4.61
C SER A 62 -13.41 0.10 3.10
N GLY A 63 -13.59 1.31 2.53
CA GLY A 63 -13.46 1.52 1.10
C GLY A 63 -12.05 1.27 0.60
N TRP A 64 -11.05 1.76 1.36
CA TRP A 64 -9.65 1.55 1.00
C TRP A 64 -9.27 0.07 1.03
N LEU A 65 -9.78 -0.69 2.02
CA LEU A 65 -9.52 -2.12 2.10
C LEU A 65 -10.18 -2.88 0.95
N ARG A 66 -11.38 -2.45 0.52
CA ARG A 66 -12.01 -3.04 -0.67
C ARG A 66 -11.17 -2.81 -1.93
N GLU A 67 -10.64 -1.60 -2.10
CA GLU A 67 -9.73 -1.31 -3.21
C GLU A 67 -8.50 -2.20 -3.16
N ALA A 68 -7.85 -2.27 -1.99
CA ALA A 68 -6.65 -3.08 -1.82
C ALA A 68 -6.92 -4.57 -2.10
N THR A 69 -8.09 -5.05 -1.69
CA THR A 69 -8.50 -6.44 -1.95
C THR A 69 -8.68 -6.69 -3.45
N THR A 70 -9.29 -5.74 -4.16
CA THR A 70 -9.43 -5.84 -5.62
C THR A 70 -8.07 -5.83 -6.31
N GLU A 71 -7.17 -4.97 -5.87
CA GLU A 71 -5.81 -4.89 -6.42
C GLU A 71 -5.03 -6.17 -6.15
N ALA A 72 -5.22 -6.77 -4.98
CA ALA A 72 -4.61 -8.07 -4.65
C ALA A 72 -5.09 -9.15 -5.61
N ALA A 73 -6.40 -9.18 -5.88
CA ALA A 73 -6.95 -10.12 -6.86
C ALA A 73 -6.36 -9.89 -8.25
N ASN A 74 -6.21 -8.64 -8.67
CA ASN A 74 -5.60 -8.30 -9.95
C ASN A 74 -4.14 -8.77 -10.03
N ALA A 75 -3.43 -8.69 -8.92
CA ALA A 75 -2.03 -9.12 -8.83
C ALA A 75 -1.89 -10.62 -8.53
N ASN A 76 -3.01 -11.32 -8.36
CA ASN A 76 -3.04 -12.75 -8.08
C ASN A 76 -2.36 -13.10 -6.75
N VAL A 77 -2.56 -12.25 -5.74
CA VAL A 77 -2.07 -12.50 -4.37
C VAL A 77 -3.24 -12.46 -3.39
N PRO A 78 -3.11 -13.10 -2.22
CA PRO A 78 -4.26 -13.26 -1.32
C PRO A 78 -4.67 -12.03 -0.51
N HIS A 79 -3.79 -11.07 -0.29
CA HIS A 79 -4.08 -10.00 0.67
C HIS A 79 -3.81 -8.60 0.14
N GLY A 80 -4.62 -7.64 0.61
CA GLY A 80 -4.39 -6.21 0.39
C GLY A 80 -4.12 -5.51 1.73
N VAL A 81 -3.13 -4.64 1.75
CA VAL A 81 -2.74 -3.84 2.91
C VAL A 81 -2.81 -2.38 2.52
N VAL A 82 -3.32 -1.54 3.41
CA VAL A 82 -3.41 -0.10 3.17
C VAL A 82 -2.41 0.62 4.06
N PHE A 83 -1.50 1.38 3.45
CA PHE A 83 -0.66 2.33 4.17
C PHE A 83 -1.35 3.69 4.07
N HIS A 84 -1.50 4.38 5.21
CA HIS A 84 -2.14 5.69 5.17
C HIS A 84 -1.45 6.69 6.10
N LYS A 85 -1.62 7.96 5.75
CA LYS A 85 -0.88 9.07 6.34
C LYS A 85 -1.27 9.28 7.80
N LYS A 86 -0.28 9.32 8.70
CA LYS A 86 -0.43 9.85 10.04
C LYS A 86 -0.11 11.33 10.01
N ARG A 87 -1.05 12.17 10.44
CA ARG A 87 -0.84 13.62 10.48
C ARG A 87 0.22 13.97 11.52
N GLY A 88 1.00 15.01 11.24
CA GLY A 88 1.99 15.53 12.18
C GLY A 88 3.39 14.94 12.06
N THR A 89 3.61 13.98 11.17
CA THR A 89 4.95 13.43 10.96
C THR A 89 5.16 13.03 9.49
N THR A 90 6.40 13.18 9.04
CA THR A 90 6.82 12.71 7.72
C THR A 90 7.66 11.44 7.81
N ASP A 91 7.89 10.94 9.05
CA ASP A 91 8.65 9.70 9.24
C ASP A 91 7.90 8.53 8.61
N PRO A 92 8.49 7.85 7.61
CA PRO A 92 7.78 6.77 6.92
C PRO A 92 7.43 5.59 7.82
N ARG A 93 8.21 5.34 8.87
CA ARG A 93 7.95 4.23 9.79
C ARG A 93 6.83 4.52 10.77
N GLU A 94 6.45 5.80 10.92
CA GLU A 94 5.39 6.22 11.83
C GLU A 94 4.03 6.34 11.14
N GLN A 95 3.98 6.14 9.83
CA GLN A 95 2.70 6.10 9.12
C GLN A 95 1.94 4.83 9.50
N TYR A 96 0.66 4.76 9.16
CA TYR A 96 -0.18 3.64 9.58
C TYR A 96 -0.27 2.57 8.50
N ALA A 97 -0.41 1.32 8.94
CA ALA A 97 -0.77 0.21 8.07
C ALA A 97 -2.06 -0.41 8.61
N THR A 98 -3.06 -0.54 7.75
CA THR A 98 -4.35 -1.14 8.11
C THR A 98 -4.59 -2.36 7.24
N MET A 99 -5.07 -3.42 7.86
CA MET A 99 -5.38 -4.67 7.18
C MET A 99 -6.47 -5.40 7.94
N LYS A 100 -7.07 -6.38 7.30
CA LYS A 100 -8.04 -7.25 7.98
C LYS A 100 -7.31 -8.13 9.00
N VAL A 101 -8.01 -8.54 10.05
CA VAL A 101 -7.43 -9.43 11.07
C VAL A 101 -6.86 -10.70 10.43
N GLY A 102 -7.59 -11.31 9.50
CA GLY A 102 -7.12 -12.49 8.79
C GLY A 102 -5.82 -12.26 8.05
N THR A 103 -5.70 -11.09 7.39
CA THR A 103 -4.47 -10.72 6.70
C THR A 103 -3.30 -10.64 7.67
N PHE A 104 -3.49 -9.96 8.80
CA PHE A 104 -2.45 -9.84 9.82
C PHE A 104 -1.99 -11.22 10.31
N LEU A 105 -2.94 -12.09 10.63
CA LEU A 105 -2.63 -13.42 11.15
C LEU A 105 -1.86 -14.26 10.14
N ASP A 106 -2.27 -14.20 8.86
CA ASP A 106 -1.60 -14.95 7.81
C ASP A 106 -0.18 -14.43 7.54
N LEU A 107 0.04 -13.13 7.66
CA LEU A 107 1.36 -12.54 7.41
C LEU A 107 2.31 -12.76 8.59
N VAL A 108 1.81 -12.66 9.82
CA VAL A 108 2.63 -12.75 11.03
C VAL A 108 2.87 -14.20 11.45
N TYR A 109 1.87 -15.06 11.26
CA TYR A 109 1.93 -16.47 11.62
C TYR A 109 1.64 -17.34 10.41
N PRO A 110 2.48 -17.31 9.39
CA PRO A 110 2.21 -18.07 8.17
C PRO A 110 2.25 -19.57 8.44
N GLU A 111 1.41 -20.31 7.72
CA GLU A 111 1.46 -21.76 7.76
C GLU A 111 2.70 -22.27 7.01
N GLU A 112 3.33 -23.28 7.56
CA GLU A 112 4.48 -23.90 6.94
C GLU A 112 4.09 -24.97 5.91
#